data_73870828b7d5606accfabdad169d2be6
#
_entry.id   73870828b7d5606accfabdad169d2be6
#
_cell.length_a   1.000
_cell.length_b   1.000
_cell.length_c   1.000
_cell.angle_alpha   90.00
_cell.angle_beta   90.00
_cell.angle_gamma   90.00
#
_symmetry.space_group_name_H-M   'P 1'
#
loop_
_entity.id
_entity.type
_entity.pdbx_description
1 polymer ?
#
loop_
_entity_poly.entity_id
_entity_poly.type
_entity_poly.pdbx_seq_one_letter_code
_entity_poly.pdbx_strand_id
1 'polypeptide(L)'
;MARLPRLNLPDIPQHVVQTGHNNLPCFFDDEDYEFYLQSLQAAAEQYRVDIHAYVLLPNMVQFIATPRIEQGLSSMMQSLGRRYVQYINHRYRRSGTLWGGRYKSSLIDSDAYLLTCYRYVELKPMYLGLANEPGEYPWSSFNYHTSINSSPLIKDHRLYLELGKTARERIQEYRKLFRYAFDNRLLVYIAETVKLGQVLGGDAFKDRIEKIANQRVRPLKRGRPRKRDNKATDGNPPKEANRDATSADLEATTSST
;
A
#
# COMPACT_ATOMS: atom_id res chain seq x y z
N MET A 1 -5.16 14.92 7.60
CA MET A 1 -3.74 14.59 7.84
C MET A 1 -3.03 14.52 6.50
N ALA A 2 -1.88 15.17 6.36
CA ALA A 2 -1.04 15.01 5.19
C ALA A 2 -0.59 13.54 5.08
N ARG A 3 -0.73 12.96 3.88
CA ARG A 3 -0.31 11.59 3.60
C ARG A 3 1.21 11.54 3.57
N LEU A 4 1.81 10.59 4.28
CA LEU A 4 3.24 10.37 4.19
C LEU A 4 3.66 10.12 2.73
N PRO A 5 4.82 10.63 2.29
CA PRO A 5 5.36 10.30 0.98
C PRO A 5 5.64 8.80 0.90
N ARG A 6 5.58 8.25 -0.33
CA ARG A 6 5.93 6.84 -0.53
C ARG A 6 7.42 6.63 -0.35
N LEU A 7 7.74 5.49 0.26
CA LEU A 7 9.11 5.04 0.38
C LEU A 7 9.52 4.32 -0.92
N ASN A 8 10.38 4.93 -1.70
CA ASN A 8 10.93 4.36 -2.95
C ASN A 8 12.34 3.83 -2.68
N LEU A 9 12.44 2.75 -1.93
CA LEU A 9 13.73 2.13 -1.60
C LEU A 9 13.98 0.94 -2.54
N PRO A 10 15.12 0.91 -3.25
CA PRO A 10 15.50 -0.25 -4.06
C PRO A 10 15.87 -1.43 -3.16
N ASP A 11 15.79 -2.63 -3.72
CA ASP A 11 16.14 -3.92 -3.13
C ASP A 11 15.38 -4.29 -1.85
N ILE A 12 14.29 -3.58 -1.55
CA ILE A 12 13.39 -3.92 -0.44
C ILE A 12 12.02 -4.33 -1.01
N PRO A 13 11.55 -5.55 -0.74
CA PRO A 13 10.26 -6.01 -1.18
C PRO A 13 9.11 -5.14 -0.68
N GLN A 14 8.11 -4.97 -1.50
CA GLN A 14 6.92 -4.18 -1.21
C GLN A 14 5.66 -4.98 -1.53
N HIS A 15 4.67 -4.91 -0.67
CA HIS A 15 3.30 -5.31 -0.96
C HIS A 15 2.58 -4.15 -1.62
N VAL A 16 2.10 -4.37 -2.83
CA VAL A 16 1.42 -3.36 -3.66
C VAL A 16 -0.03 -3.74 -3.83
N VAL A 17 -0.92 -2.75 -3.66
CA VAL A 17 -2.37 -2.92 -3.83
C VAL A 17 -2.93 -1.75 -4.62
N GLN A 18 -3.73 -2.04 -5.63
CA GLN A 18 -4.52 -1.04 -6.35
C GLN A 18 -5.96 -1.54 -6.53
N THR A 19 -6.92 -0.69 -6.23
CA THR A 19 -8.36 -1.04 -6.22
C THR A 19 -9.08 -0.27 -7.30
N GLY A 20 -10.07 -0.89 -7.92
CA GLY A 20 -10.99 -0.24 -8.85
C GLY A 20 -11.72 0.94 -8.21
N HIS A 21 -12.12 1.90 -9.04
CA HIS A 21 -12.84 3.09 -8.58
C HIS A 21 -14.15 2.67 -7.90
N ASN A 22 -14.42 3.23 -6.71
CA ASN A 22 -15.59 2.86 -5.88
C ASN A 22 -15.74 1.35 -5.65
N ASN A 23 -14.61 0.62 -5.63
CA ASN A 23 -14.58 -0.83 -5.50
C ASN A 23 -15.31 -1.58 -6.63
N LEU A 24 -15.53 -0.92 -7.76
CA LEU A 24 -16.12 -1.52 -8.95
C LEU A 24 -15.13 -2.41 -9.68
N PRO A 25 -15.59 -3.35 -10.50
CA PRO A 25 -14.74 -4.21 -11.31
C PRO A 25 -13.77 -3.40 -12.19
N CYS A 26 -12.56 -3.91 -12.29
CA CYS A 26 -11.53 -3.43 -13.20
C CYS A 26 -11.11 -4.49 -14.23
N PHE A 27 -11.66 -5.69 -14.12
CA PHE A 27 -11.59 -6.79 -15.09
C PHE A 27 -13.00 -7.26 -15.39
N PHE A 28 -13.33 -7.51 -16.64
CA PHE A 28 -14.68 -7.83 -17.11
C PHE A 28 -14.72 -9.18 -17.83
N ASP A 29 -13.63 -9.64 -18.42
CA ASP A 29 -13.43 -10.98 -18.97
C ASP A 29 -11.97 -11.44 -18.85
N ASP A 30 -11.68 -12.66 -19.28
CA ASP A 30 -10.37 -13.30 -19.15
C ASP A 30 -9.29 -12.58 -19.96
N GLU A 31 -9.63 -12.02 -21.13
CA GLU A 31 -8.68 -11.26 -21.95
C GLU A 31 -8.16 -10.00 -21.23
N ASP A 32 -8.96 -9.41 -20.33
CA ASP A 32 -8.51 -8.26 -19.54
C ASP A 32 -7.41 -8.65 -18.55
N TYR A 33 -7.55 -9.81 -17.93
CA TYR A 33 -6.54 -10.35 -17.02
C TYR A 33 -5.25 -10.68 -17.78
N GLU A 34 -5.36 -11.32 -18.94
CA GLU A 34 -4.20 -11.63 -19.78
C GLU A 34 -3.48 -10.36 -20.23
N PHE A 35 -4.22 -9.37 -20.72
CA PHE A 35 -3.65 -8.08 -21.14
C PHE A 35 -2.96 -7.36 -19.98
N TYR A 36 -3.56 -7.44 -18.78
CA TYR A 36 -2.94 -6.85 -17.59
C TYR A 36 -1.62 -7.54 -17.24
N LEU A 37 -1.58 -8.88 -17.24
CA LEU A 37 -0.36 -9.66 -16.94
C LEU A 37 0.75 -9.38 -17.96
N GLN A 38 0.44 -9.36 -19.26
CA GLN A 38 1.40 -9.00 -20.31
C GLN A 38 1.92 -7.57 -20.13
N SER A 39 1.03 -6.64 -19.80
CA SER A 39 1.40 -5.25 -19.55
C SER A 39 2.23 -5.09 -18.27
N LEU A 40 1.94 -5.86 -17.23
CA LEU A 40 2.70 -5.90 -15.99
C LEU A 40 4.11 -6.44 -16.23
N GLN A 41 4.24 -7.54 -17.00
CA GLN A 41 5.53 -8.11 -17.36
C GLN A 41 6.40 -7.09 -18.11
N ALA A 42 5.89 -6.50 -19.19
CA ALA A 42 6.62 -5.52 -19.98
C ALA A 42 7.05 -4.29 -19.13
N ALA A 43 6.16 -3.82 -18.25
CA ALA A 43 6.47 -2.70 -17.37
C ALA A 43 7.48 -3.10 -16.27
N ALA A 44 7.40 -4.30 -15.72
CA ALA A 44 8.34 -4.81 -14.73
C ALA A 44 9.76 -4.92 -15.28
N GLU A 45 9.91 -5.45 -16.50
CA GLU A 45 11.17 -5.51 -17.21
C GLU A 45 11.73 -4.11 -17.52
N GLN A 46 10.91 -3.22 -18.08
CA GLN A 46 11.31 -1.87 -18.45
C GLN A 46 11.80 -1.04 -17.25
N TYR A 47 11.12 -1.17 -16.12
CA TYR A 47 11.42 -0.35 -14.93
C TYR A 47 12.21 -1.11 -13.86
N ARG A 48 12.74 -2.30 -14.19
CA ARG A 48 13.61 -3.11 -13.33
C ARG A 48 12.96 -3.40 -11.98
N VAL A 49 11.76 -3.96 -12.03
CA VAL A 49 11.01 -4.39 -10.85
C VAL A 49 10.80 -5.90 -10.92
N ASP A 50 11.27 -6.64 -9.93
CA ASP A 50 11.02 -8.07 -9.84
C ASP A 50 9.65 -8.30 -9.22
N ILE A 51 8.78 -9.02 -9.90
CA ILE A 51 7.47 -9.47 -9.38
C ILE A 51 7.66 -10.86 -8.79
N HIS A 52 7.26 -11.04 -7.54
CA HIS A 52 7.48 -12.29 -6.81
C HIS A 52 6.21 -13.11 -6.61
N ALA A 53 5.10 -12.45 -6.32
CA ALA A 53 3.79 -13.07 -6.18
C ALA A 53 2.70 -12.09 -6.59
N TYR A 54 1.56 -12.57 -7.10
CA TYR A 54 0.44 -11.71 -7.47
C TYR A 54 -0.91 -12.40 -7.32
N VAL A 55 -1.95 -11.58 -7.26
CA VAL A 55 -3.34 -11.96 -7.50
C VAL A 55 -4.07 -10.80 -8.19
N LEU A 56 -4.82 -11.13 -9.22
CA LEU A 56 -5.73 -10.22 -9.91
C LEU A 56 -7.16 -10.62 -9.53
N LEU A 57 -7.85 -9.74 -8.80
CA LEU A 57 -9.23 -9.95 -8.38
C LEU A 57 -10.15 -9.07 -9.23
N PRO A 58 -11.45 -9.36 -9.35
CA PRO A 58 -12.34 -8.58 -10.23
C PRO A 58 -12.25 -7.07 -10.04
N ASN A 59 -12.02 -6.60 -8.83
CA ASN A 59 -12.00 -5.17 -8.47
C ASN A 59 -10.68 -4.69 -7.86
N MET A 60 -9.63 -5.52 -7.86
CA MET A 60 -8.39 -5.20 -7.17
C MET A 60 -7.22 -6.00 -7.72
N VAL A 61 -6.05 -5.41 -7.73
CA VAL A 61 -4.78 -6.10 -7.96
C VAL A 61 -3.91 -6.03 -6.72
N GLN A 62 -3.23 -7.14 -6.41
CA GLN A 62 -2.21 -7.19 -5.38
C GLN A 62 -0.99 -7.94 -5.88
N PHE A 63 0.19 -7.46 -5.54
CA PHE A 63 1.42 -8.19 -5.83
C PHE A 63 2.54 -7.84 -4.85
N ILE A 64 3.50 -8.73 -4.76
CA ILE A 64 4.74 -8.56 -4.00
C ILE A 64 5.84 -8.31 -5.02
N ALA A 65 6.55 -7.19 -4.89
CA ALA A 65 7.55 -6.77 -5.85
C ALA A 65 8.77 -6.12 -5.19
N THR A 66 9.94 -6.29 -5.81
CA THR A 66 11.18 -5.63 -5.40
C THR A 66 11.66 -4.70 -6.52
N PRO A 67 11.62 -3.37 -6.37
CA PRO A 67 12.25 -2.46 -7.30
C PRO A 67 13.78 -2.59 -7.19
N ARG A 68 14.49 -2.62 -8.33
CA ARG A 68 15.96 -2.68 -8.39
C ARG A 68 16.59 -1.30 -8.58
N ILE A 69 15.77 -0.30 -8.84
CA ILE A 69 16.19 1.10 -8.97
C ILE A 69 15.23 2.00 -8.20
N GLU A 70 15.74 3.14 -7.78
CA GLU A 70 14.91 4.18 -7.19
C GLU A 70 13.79 4.59 -8.16
N GLN A 71 12.59 4.80 -7.66
CA GLN A 71 11.39 5.11 -8.43
C GLN A 71 10.93 4.01 -9.43
N GLY A 72 11.63 2.87 -9.55
CA GLY A 72 11.25 1.79 -10.47
C GLY A 72 9.79 1.37 -10.30
N LEU A 73 9.35 1.11 -9.06
CA LEU A 73 7.97 0.73 -8.78
C LEU A 73 6.96 1.83 -9.16
N SER A 74 7.26 3.10 -8.87
CA SER A 74 6.35 4.20 -9.18
C SER A 74 6.20 4.43 -10.67
N SER A 75 7.30 4.34 -11.43
CA SER A 75 7.31 4.45 -12.89
C SER A 75 6.61 3.27 -13.55
N MET A 76 6.85 2.05 -13.06
CA MET A 76 6.14 0.85 -13.50
C MET A 76 4.63 0.99 -13.32
N MET A 77 4.18 1.37 -12.14
CA MET A 77 2.75 1.52 -11.84
C MET A 77 2.08 2.64 -12.63
N GLN A 78 2.80 3.72 -12.93
CA GLN A 78 2.31 4.81 -13.76
C GLN A 78 2.13 4.34 -15.22
N SER A 79 3.12 3.65 -15.77
CA SER A 79 3.09 3.12 -17.14
C SER A 79 2.00 2.07 -17.31
N LEU A 80 1.97 1.07 -16.43
CA LEU A 80 0.97 0.01 -16.38
C LEU A 80 -0.44 0.58 -16.27
N GLY A 81 -0.66 1.48 -15.29
CA GLY A 81 -1.98 2.08 -15.04
C GLY A 81 -2.50 2.84 -16.26
N ARG A 82 -1.64 3.60 -16.95
CA ARG A 82 -2.00 4.34 -18.16
C ARG A 82 -2.37 3.40 -19.30
N ARG A 83 -1.52 2.40 -19.57
CA ARG A 83 -1.73 1.42 -20.63
C ARG A 83 -3.01 0.63 -20.43
N TYR A 84 -3.24 0.14 -19.22
CA TYR A 84 -4.41 -0.66 -18.92
C TYR A 84 -5.72 0.14 -18.96
N VAL A 85 -5.73 1.39 -18.43
CA VAL A 85 -6.90 2.27 -18.52
C VAL A 85 -7.26 2.59 -19.96
N GLN A 86 -6.27 2.85 -20.83
CA GLN A 86 -6.51 3.08 -22.25
C GLN A 86 -7.12 1.85 -22.93
N TYR A 87 -6.59 0.65 -22.65
CA TYR A 87 -7.14 -0.60 -23.16
C TYR A 87 -8.60 -0.79 -22.75
N ILE A 88 -8.92 -0.70 -21.46
CA ILE A 88 -10.28 -0.90 -20.96
C ILE A 88 -11.24 0.16 -21.51
N ASN A 89 -10.84 1.41 -21.52
CA ASN A 89 -11.69 2.48 -22.04
C ASN A 89 -11.99 2.31 -23.54
N HIS A 90 -11.00 1.88 -24.32
CA HIS A 90 -11.18 1.58 -25.75
C HIS A 90 -12.09 0.36 -25.96
N ARG A 91 -11.78 -0.77 -25.30
CA ARG A 91 -12.49 -2.05 -25.46
C ARG A 91 -13.97 -1.94 -25.10
N TYR A 92 -14.28 -1.27 -23.99
CA TYR A 92 -15.63 -1.17 -23.44
C TYR A 92 -16.32 0.17 -23.77
N ARG A 93 -15.75 0.97 -24.67
CA ARG A 93 -16.29 2.28 -25.11
C ARG A 93 -16.65 3.19 -23.93
N ARG A 94 -15.82 3.20 -22.89
CA ARG A 94 -16.02 3.99 -21.68
C ARG A 94 -15.01 5.14 -21.58
N SER A 95 -15.27 6.09 -20.70
CA SER A 95 -14.37 7.20 -20.39
C SER A 95 -14.18 7.32 -18.88
N GLY A 96 -13.17 8.08 -18.47
CA GLY A 96 -12.90 8.36 -17.08
C GLY A 96 -11.93 7.38 -16.41
N THR A 97 -11.90 7.44 -15.07
CA THR A 97 -10.97 6.63 -14.28
C THR A 97 -11.46 5.20 -14.11
N LEU A 98 -10.54 4.26 -14.13
CA LEU A 98 -10.76 2.86 -13.77
C LEU A 98 -10.36 2.60 -12.32
N TRP A 99 -9.30 3.25 -11.87
CA TRP A 99 -8.71 3.03 -10.56
C TRP A 99 -9.23 4.03 -9.52
N GLY A 100 -9.46 3.57 -8.29
CA GLY A 100 -9.91 4.38 -7.16
C GLY A 100 -8.85 5.34 -6.61
N GLY A 101 -7.76 5.53 -7.35
CA GLY A 101 -6.65 6.40 -7.02
C GLY A 101 -5.30 5.75 -7.26
N ARG A 102 -4.26 6.34 -6.67
CA ARG A 102 -2.92 5.79 -6.76
C ARG A 102 -2.84 4.46 -5.99
N TYR A 103 -2.00 3.52 -6.46
CA TYR A 103 -1.69 2.29 -5.72
C TYR A 103 -1.21 2.59 -4.28
N LYS A 104 -1.38 1.66 -3.38
CA LYS A 104 -0.81 1.66 -2.03
C LYS A 104 0.34 0.68 -2.00
N SER A 105 1.37 0.97 -1.22
CA SER A 105 2.47 0.03 -1.00
C SER A 105 2.98 0.09 0.42
N SER A 106 3.53 -1.02 0.87
CA SER A 106 4.09 -1.24 2.19
C SER A 106 5.42 -1.99 2.02
N LEU A 107 6.51 -1.46 2.59
CA LEU A 107 7.77 -2.18 2.64
C LEU A 107 7.63 -3.41 3.53
N ILE A 108 8.25 -4.50 3.13
CA ILE A 108 8.19 -5.79 3.83
C ILE A 108 9.56 -6.12 4.42
N ASP A 109 9.59 -6.45 5.71
CA ASP A 109 10.71 -7.14 6.32
C ASP A 109 10.76 -8.57 5.77
N SER A 110 11.69 -8.81 4.84
CA SER A 110 11.72 -10.04 4.05
C SER A 110 11.82 -11.28 4.92
N ASP A 111 12.76 -11.29 5.85
CA ASP A 111 13.06 -12.47 6.64
C ASP A 111 11.88 -12.88 7.56
N ALA A 112 11.10 -11.89 8.01
CA ALA A 112 9.96 -12.13 8.90
C ALA A 112 8.64 -12.36 8.16
N TYR A 113 8.40 -11.66 7.03
CA TYR A 113 7.05 -11.55 6.49
C TYR A 113 6.90 -11.88 5.00
N LEU A 114 7.97 -12.06 4.21
CA LEU A 114 7.85 -12.19 2.76
C LEU A 114 6.98 -13.38 2.34
N LEU A 115 7.30 -14.58 2.78
CA LEU A 115 6.53 -15.78 2.43
C LEU A 115 5.11 -15.76 3.02
N THR A 116 4.94 -15.08 4.14
CA THR A 116 3.63 -14.79 4.71
C THR A 116 2.81 -13.87 3.80
N CYS A 117 3.44 -12.85 3.20
CA CYS A 117 2.80 -11.97 2.23
C CYS A 117 2.46 -12.69 0.92
N TYR A 118 3.29 -13.64 0.45
CA TYR A 118 2.95 -14.50 -0.69
C TYR A 118 1.66 -15.26 -0.41
N ARG A 119 1.61 -15.98 0.71
CA ARG A 119 0.40 -16.71 1.12
C ARG A 119 -0.80 -15.77 1.26
N TYR A 120 -0.62 -14.59 1.85
CA TYR A 120 -1.69 -13.61 2.00
C TYR A 120 -2.30 -13.20 0.66
N VAL A 121 -1.46 -12.95 -0.35
CA VAL A 121 -1.87 -12.58 -1.70
C VAL A 121 -2.55 -13.75 -2.39
N GLU A 122 -1.96 -14.93 -2.35
CA GLU A 122 -2.42 -16.12 -3.09
C GLU A 122 -3.66 -16.78 -2.48
N LEU A 123 -3.89 -16.63 -1.17
CA LEU A 123 -5.12 -17.08 -0.51
C LEU A 123 -6.30 -16.11 -0.63
N LYS A 124 -6.06 -14.92 -1.18
CA LYS A 124 -7.08 -13.89 -1.25
C LYS A 124 -8.36 -14.31 -1.98
N PRO A 125 -8.31 -15.06 -3.09
CA PRO A 125 -9.51 -15.58 -3.77
C PRO A 125 -10.37 -16.43 -2.86
N MET A 126 -9.78 -17.33 -2.07
CA MET A 126 -10.52 -18.16 -1.11
C MET A 126 -11.24 -17.33 -0.05
N TYR A 127 -10.55 -16.34 0.53
CA TYR A 127 -11.17 -15.45 1.54
C TYR A 127 -12.32 -14.60 0.99
N LEU A 128 -12.39 -14.45 -0.33
CA LEU A 128 -13.46 -13.74 -1.02
C LEU A 128 -14.53 -14.67 -1.61
N GLY A 129 -14.41 -15.98 -1.41
CA GLY A 129 -15.34 -16.98 -1.94
C GLY A 129 -15.29 -17.13 -3.46
N LEU A 130 -14.18 -16.74 -4.09
CA LEU A 130 -13.97 -16.86 -5.55
C LEU A 130 -13.40 -18.23 -5.97
N ALA A 131 -12.90 -19.00 -5.02
CA ALA A 131 -12.39 -20.35 -5.20
C ALA A 131 -12.47 -21.12 -3.87
N ASN A 132 -12.56 -22.44 -3.91
CA ASN A 132 -12.52 -23.30 -2.73
C ASN A 132 -11.08 -23.65 -2.33
N GLU A 133 -10.19 -23.76 -3.34
CA GLU A 133 -8.77 -24.01 -3.17
C GLU A 133 -7.95 -22.97 -3.92
N PRO A 134 -6.71 -22.64 -3.45
CA PRO A 134 -5.89 -21.59 -4.08
C PRO A 134 -5.56 -21.89 -5.55
N GLY A 135 -5.41 -23.18 -5.89
CA GLY A 135 -5.08 -23.65 -7.25
C GLY A 135 -6.21 -23.51 -8.27
N GLU A 136 -7.45 -23.37 -7.83
CA GLU A 136 -8.62 -23.20 -8.70
C GLU A 136 -8.71 -21.79 -9.30
N TYR A 137 -8.05 -20.80 -8.68
CA TYR A 137 -8.08 -19.42 -9.16
C TYR A 137 -6.95 -19.15 -10.15
N PRO A 138 -7.24 -18.98 -11.46
CA PRO A 138 -6.22 -18.90 -12.51
C PRO A 138 -5.39 -17.61 -12.44
N TRP A 139 -5.94 -16.52 -11.90
CA TRP A 139 -5.34 -15.19 -11.92
C TRP A 139 -4.49 -14.90 -10.67
N SER A 140 -3.78 -15.94 -10.17
CA SER A 140 -2.82 -15.81 -9.07
C SER A 140 -1.51 -16.54 -9.40
N SER A 141 -0.45 -16.17 -8.68
CA SER A 141 0.87 -16.82 -8.79
C SER A 141 0.96 -18.17 -8.08
N PHE A 142 -0.09 -18.62 -7.39
CA PHE A 142 -0.07 -19.88 -6.62
C PHE A 142 0.34 -21.07 -7.49
N ASN A 143 -0.26 -21.21 -8.68
CA ASN A 143 0.03 -22.32 -9.59
C ASN A 143 1.48 -22.31 -10.10
N TYR A 144 2.11 -21.14 -10.24
CA TYR A 144 3.53 -21.04 -10.51
C TYR A 144 4.38 -21.59 -9.36
N HIS A 145 4.13 -21.15 -8.13
CA HIS A 145 4.91 -21.57 -6.98
C HIS A 145 4.70 -23.03 -6.56
N THR A 146 3.61 -23.64 -7.01
CA THR A 146 3.23 -25.02 -6.63
C THR A 146 3.30 -26.04 -7.75
N SER A 147 3.79 -25.65 -8.94
CA SER A 147 4.01 -26.54 -10.07
C SER A 147 5.36 -26.29 -10.73
N ILE A 148 5.77 -27.18 -11.63
CA ILE A 148 7.04 -27.07 -12.39
C ILE A 148 6.81 -26.22 -13.65
N ASN A 149 6.04 -25.13 -13.53
CA ASN A 149 5.80 -24.22 -14.63
C ASN A 149 6.76 -23.03 -14.56
N SER A 150 7.20 -22.56 -15.70
CA SER A 150 7.93 -21.30 -15.79
C SER A 150 6.97 -20.15 -16.07
N SER A 151 7.28 -18.99 -15.53
CA SER A 151 6.59 -17.73 -15.87
C SER A 151 7.63 -16.65 -16.16
N PRO A 152 7.54 -15.97 -17.28
CA PRO A 152 8.47 -14.87 -17.57
C PRO A 152 8.26 -13.67 -16.65
N LEU A 153 7.06 -13.56 -16.03
CA LEU A 153 6.70 -12.48 -15.11
C LEU A 153 7.34 -12.66 -13.73
N ILE A 154 7.34 -13.91 -13.20
CA ILE A 154 7.75 -14.16 -11.82
C ILE A 154 9.27 -14.26 -11.73
N LYS A 155 9.84 -13.55 -10.77
CA LYS A 155 11.25 -13.64 -10.35
C LYS A 155 11.30 -14.18 -8.93
N ASP A 156 11.85 -15.38 -8.79
CA ASP A 156 11.97 -16.03 -7.49
C ASP A 156 12.83 -15.19 -6.54
N HIS A 157 12.29 -14.92 -5.37
CA HIS A 157 13.06 -14.29 -4.30
C HIS A 157 13.94 -15.33 -3.59
N ARG A 158 15.09 -14.89 -3.04
CA ARG A 158 16.04 -15.73 -2.30
C ARG A 158 15.35 -16.66 -1.28
N LEU A 159 14.44 -16.14 -0.48
CA LEU A 159 13.74 -16.91 0.56
C LEU A 159 12.82 -18.01 -0.01
N TYR A 160 12.28 -17.85 -1.21
CA TYR A 160 11.56 -18.93 -1.89
C TYR A 160 12.54 -19.99 -2.40
N LEU A 161 13.69 -19.57 -2.96
CA LEU A 161 14.73 -20.48 -3.43
C LEU A 161 15.36 -21.31 -2.29
N GLU A 162 15.47 -20.73 -1.11
CA GLU A 162 15.99 -21.38 0.11
C GLU A 162 15.05 -22.43 0.72
N LEU A 163 13.79 -22.52 0.28
CA LEU A 163 12.88 -23.57 0.73
C LEU A 163 13.34 -24.97 0.33
N GLY A 164 14.14 -25.12 -0.72
CA GLY A 164 14.69 -26.41 -1.13
C GLY A 164 15.76 -26.29 -2.21
N LYS A 165 16.64 -27.28 -2.27
CA LYS A 165 17.74 -27.33 -3.23
C LYS A 165 17.25 -27.55 -4.67
N THR A 166 16.16 -28.29 -4.83
CA THR A 166 15.54 -28.60 -6.12
C THR A 166 14.18 -27.90 -6.26
N ALA A 167 13.70 -27.68 -7.49
CA ALA A 167 12.39 -27.13 -7.74
C ALA A 167 11.28 -27.98 -7.07
N ARG A 168 11.42 -29.31 -7.11
CA ARG A 168 10.45 -30.23 -6.50
C ARG A 168 10.40 -30.08 -4.98
N GLU A 169 11.54 -29.95 -4.32
CA GLU A 169 11.62 -29.70 -2.88
C GLU A 169 10.99 -28.35 -2.52
N ARG A 170 11.31 -27.28 -3.25
CA ARG A 170 10.73 -25.95 -3.05
C ARG A 170 9.21 -25.96 -3.13
N ILE A 171 8.66 -26.62 -4.16
CA ILE A 171 7.22 -26.77 -4.34
C ILE A 171 6.60 -27.51 -3.14
N GLN A 172 7.21 -28.58 -2.66
CA GLN A 172 6.70 -29.35 -1.52
C GLN A 172 6.70 -28.50 -0.25
N GLU A 173 7.82 -27.82 0.05
CA GLU A 173 7.92 -26.97 1.25
C GLU A 173 6.97 -25.76 1.16
N TYR A 174 6.86 -25.16 -0.02
CA TYR A 174 5.94 -24.05 -0.23
C TYR A 174 4.47 -24.47 -0.01
N ARG A 175 4.05 -25.62 -0.53
CA ARG A 175 2.70 -26.17 -0.30
C ARG A 175 2.40 -26.41 1.18
N LYS A 176 3.39 -26.79 1.98
CA LYS A 176 3.22 -27.00 3.43
C LYS A 176 2.82 -25.70 4.14
N LEU A 177 3.26 -24.55 3.64
CA LEU A 177 2.88 -23.26 4.22
C LEU A 177 1.36 -23.00 4.16
N PHE A 178 0.65 -23.60 3.20
CA PHE A 178 -0.79 -23.43 3.03
C PHE A 178 -1.65 -24.39 3.85
N ARG A 179 -1.05 -25.35 4.53
CA ARG A 179 -1.78 -26.31 5.40
C ARG A 179 -2.33 -25.66 6.68
N TYR A 180 -1.74 -24.56 7.08
CA TYR A 180 -2.10 -23.87 8.31
C TYR A 180 -2.95 -22.64 7.98
N ALA A 181 -4.05 -22.49 8.72
CA ALA A 181 -4.85 -21.28 8.63
C ALA A 181 -4.02 -20.06 9.03
N PHE A 182 -4.35 -18.92 8.47
CA PHE A 182 -3.79 -17.66 8.94
C PHE A 182 -4.36 -17.30 10.32
N ASP A 183 -3.52 -16.76 11.18
CA ASP A 183 -4.00 -16.00 12.33
C ASP A 183 -4.74 -14.74 11.83
N ASN A 184 -5.99 -14.58 12.25
CA ASN A 184 -6.81 -13.43 11.89
C ASN A 184 -6.17 -12.10 12.26
N ARG A 185 -5.40 -12.04 13.35
CA ARG A 185 -4.68 -10.84 13.75
C ARG A 185 -3.61 -10.47 12.73
N LEU A 186 -2.91 -11.47 12.17
CA LEU A 186 -1.89 -11.27 11.15
C LEU A 186 -2.50 -10.81 9.84
N LEU A 187 -3.65 -11.38 9.43
CA LEU A 187 -4.39 -10.92 8.24
C LEU A 187 -4.78 -9.45 8.35
N VAL A 188 -5.35 -9.05 9.50
CA VAL A 188 -5.72 -7.65 9.77
C VAL A 188 -4.49 -6.76 9.78
N TYR A 189 -3.39 -7.19 10.41
CA TYR A 189 -2.15 -6.43 10.47
C TYR A 189 -1.57 -6.14 9.08
N ILE A 190 -1.48 -7.17 8.22
CA ILE A 190 -1.01 -7.00 6.83
C ILE A 190 -1.93 -6.05 6.06
N ALA A 191 -3.26 -6.26 6.14
CA ALA A 191 -4.24 -5.44 5.45
C ALA A 191 -4.17 -3.96 5.84
N GLU A 192 -4.16 -3.67 7.15
CA GLU A 192 -4.08 -2.29 7.64
C GLU A 192 -2.73 -1.64 7.33
N THR A 193 -1.63 -2.40 7.41
CA THR A 193 -0.29 -1.90 7.10
C THR A 193 -0.22 -1.40 5.65
N VAL A 194 -0.68 -2.19 4.68
CA VAL A 194 -0.68 -1.77 3.27
C VAL A 194 -1.70 -0.66 2.99
N LYS A 195 -2.87 -0.71 3.61
CA LYS A 195 -3.90 0.33 3.48
C LYS A 195 -3.40 1.70 3.94
N LEU A 196 -2.59 1.72 5.00
CA LEU A 196 -2.02 2.95 5.57
C LEU A 196 -0.69 3.35 4.92
N GLY A 197 -0.08 2.48 4.08
CA GLY A 197 1.24 2.70 3.49
C GLY A 197 2.36 2.69 4.52
N GLN A 198 2.22 1.85 5.55
CA GLN A 198 3.19 1.69 6.62
C GLN A 198 4.21 0.60 6.29
N VAL A 199 5.20 0.41 7.15
CA VAL A 199 6.23 -0.63 7.02
C VAL A 199 5.79 -1.88 7.76
N LEU A 200 5.76 -3.02 7.08
CA LEU A 200 5.49 -4.35 7.63
C LEU A 200 6.79 -4.96 8.14
N GLY A 201 7.01 -4.91 9.44
CA GLY A 201 8.23 -5.40 10.06
C GLY A 201 8.31 -5.07 11.54
N GLY A 202 9.30 -5.65 12.21
CA GLY A 202 9.65 -5.36 13.61
C GLY A 202 10.27 -3.96 13.78
N ASP A 203 10.54 -3.61 15.05
CA ASP A 203 11.09 -2.28 15.36
C ASP A 203 12.50 -2.08 14.78
N ALA A 204 13.36 -3.10 14.82
CA ALA A 204 14.69 -3.03 14.23
C ALA A 204 14.66 -2.76 12.72
N PHE A 205 13.72 -3.40 12.01
CA PHE A 205 13.52 -3.13 10.59
C PHE A 205 13.03 -1.70 10.34
N LYS A 206 12.04 -1.24 11.10
CA LYS A 206 11.52 0.14 11.01
C LYS A 206 12.61 1.18 11.28
N ASP A 207 13.47 0.96 12.29
CA ASP A 207 14.62 1.83 12.59
C ASP A 207 15.62 1.88 11.43
N ARG A 208 15.89 0.73 10.81
CA ARG A 208 16.73 0.64 9.61
C ARG A 208 16.13 1.44 8.45
N ILE A 209 14.84 1.28 8.19
CA ILE A 209 14.14 2.02 7.13
C ILE A 209 14.12 3.52 7.39
N GLU A 210 13.88 3.96 8.64
CA GLU A 210 13.91 5.37 9.02
C GLU A 210 15.28 6.01 8.76
N LYS A 211 16.37 5.26 9.04
CA LYS A 211 17.73 5.72 8.76
C LYS A 211 18.03 5.83 7.26
N ILE A 212 17.65 4.79 6.47
CA ILE A 212 17.90 4.78 5.01
C ILE A 212 17.08 5.86 4.30
N ALA A 213 15.81 5.98 4.66
CA ALA A 213 14.88 6.92 4.03
C ALA A 213 15.01 8.35 4.54
N ASN A 214 15.76 8.56 5.62
CA ASN A 214 15.86 9.83 6.35
C ASN A 214 14.49 10.45 6.65
N GLN A 215 13.51 9.59 6.97
CA GLN A 215 12.15 10.01 7.31
C GLN A 215 11.48 9.02 8.26
N ARG A 216 10.58 9.54 9.07
CA ARG A 216 9.80 8.71 9.99
C ARG A 216 8.84 7.79 9.24
N VAL A 217 8.81 6.50 9.61
CA VAL A 217 7.87 5.50 9.05
C VAL A 217 6.80 5.05 10.04
N ARG A 218 7.00 5.31 11.32
CA ARG A 218 6.01 5.00 12.36
C ARG A 218 4.91 6.06 12.39
N PRO A 219 3.63 5.66 12.57
CA PRO A 219 2.55 6.61 12.72
C PRO A 219 2.76 7.48 13.96
N LEU A 220 2.38 8.74 13.87
CA LEU A 220 2.30 9.60 15.05
C LEU A 220 1.20 9.06 15.99
N LYS A 221 1.48 9.01 17.28
CA LYS A 221 0.43 8.74 18.28
C LYS A 221 -0.68 9.76 18.09
N ARG A 222 -1.90 9.29 17.85
CA ARG A 222 -3.08 10.17 17.85
C ARG A 222 -3.25 10.73 19.25
N GLY A 223 -3.19 12.03 19.39
CA GLY A 223 -3.40 12.72 20.66
C GLY A 223 -3.67 14.20 20.38
N ARG A 224 -4.50 14.81 21.22
CA ARG A 224 -4.66 16.27 21.25
C ARG A 224 -3.29 16.87 21.56
N PRO A 225 -2.81 17.88 20.82
CA PRO A 225 -1.59 18.58 21.20
C PRO A 225 -1.74 19.04 22.63
N ARG A 226 -0.76 18.72 23.49
CA ARG A 226 -0.73 19.31 24.84
C ARG A 226 -0.78 20.83 24.66
N LYS A 227 -1.77 21.49 25.32
CA LYS A 227 -1.73 22.94 25.46
C LYS A 227 -0.35 23.27 26.06
N ARG A 228 0.41 24.11 25.35
CA ARG A 228 1.56 24.73 25.99
C ARG A 228 1.00 25.54 27.14
N ASP A 229 1.32 25.16 28.35
CA ASP A 229 1.11 25.99 29.51
C ASP A 229 1.99 27.23 29.31
N ASN A 230 1.39 28.29 28.79
CA ASN A 230 1.96 29.64 28.94
C ASN A 230 1.89 29.96 30.41
N LYS A 231 2.94 29.65 31.14
CA LYS A 231 3.21 30.33 32.41
C LYS A 231 3.45 31.79 32.02
N ALA A 232 2.39 32.59 32.15
CA ALA A 232 2.48 34.02 32.22
C ALA A 232 3.38 34.35 33.42
N THR A 233 4.49 34.97 33.14
CA THR A 233 5.26 35.68 34.13
C THR A 233 4.41 36.84 34.64
N ASP A 234 3.92 36.71 35.86
CA ASP A 234 3.39 37.83 36.63
C ASP A 234 4.50 38.83 36.82
N GLY A 235 4.46 39.90 36.05
CA GLY A 235 5.20 41.12 36.24
C GLY A 235 4.21 42.25 36.38
N ASN A 236 3.87 42.55 37.62
CA ASN A 236 3.04 43.66 38.04
C ASN A 236 3.89 44.93 38.03
N PRO A 237 3.55 46.02 37.32
CA PRO A 237 4.06 47.36 37.61
C PRO A 237 2.99 48.19 38.37
N PRO A 238 3.40 49.18 39.18
CA PRO A 238 2.56 49.77 40.23
C PRO A 238 1.60 50.82 39.67
N LYS A 239 0.54 50.97 40.52
CA LYS A 239 -0.48 52.02 40.40
C LYS A 239 0.14 53.42 40.53
N GLU A 240 -0.20 54.32 39.61
CA GLU A 240 -0.25 55.76 39.90
C GLU A 240 -1.63 56.32 39.55
N ALA A 241 -2.14 57.07 40.55
CA ALA A 241 -3.40 57.78 40.53
C ALA A 241 -3.22 59.18 39.90
N ASN A 242 -4.23 59.65 39.21
CA ASN A 242 -4.79 61.01 39.35
C ASN A 242 -5.95 61.20 38.33
N ARG A 243 -7.14 61.39 38.80
CA ARG A 243 -7.95 62.62 39.05
C ARG A 243 -8.35 63.39 37.81
N ASP A 244 -9.70 63.56 37.78
CA ASP A 244 -10.53 64.68 37.35
C ASP A 244 -10.63 64.92 35.81
N ALA A 245 -11.72 65.13 35.22
CA ALA A 245 -12.95 65.81 35.46
C ALA A 245 -13.85 65.75 34.21
N THR A 246 -15.13 65.72 34.50
CA THR A 246 -16.22 66.48 33.93
C THR A 246 -16.73 66.30 32.49
N SER A 247 -17.92 65.87 32.49
CA SER A 247 -19.18 66.44 31.89
C SER A 247 -19.40 66.38 30.38
N ALA A 248 -20.49 65.87 30.12
CA ALA A 248 -21.70 66.45 29.51
C ALA A 248 -21.97 65.98 28.06
N ASP A 249 -23.10 65.38 28.00
CA ASP A 249 -24.28 65.68 27.21
C ASP A 249 -24.36 65.23 25.73
N LEU A 250 -25.41 64.57 25.58
CA LEU A 250 -26.62 64.77 24.77
C LEU A 250 -26.70 64.01 23.44
N GLU A 251 -27.73 63.15 23.48
CA GLU A 251 -28.83 62.99 22.54
C GLU A 251 -28.48 62.58 21.09
N ALA A 252 -29.03 61.54 20.71
CA ALA A 252 -30.37 61.19 20.20
C ALA A 252 -30.45 61.09 18.67
N THR A 253 -31.15 60.12 18.30
CA THR A 253 -32.19 59.95 17.29
C THR A 253 -31.82 59.21 15.99
N THR A 254 -32.48 58.09 15.95
CA THR A 254 -33.45 57.62 14.90
C THR A 254 -32.95 57.40 13.48
N SER A 255 -33.16 56.28 13.01
CA SER A 255 -34.25 55.76 12.18
C SER A 255 -33.89 55.51 10.71
N SER A 256 -34.20 54.30 10.34
CA SER A 256 -34.80 53.87 9.08
C SER A 256 -34.12 54.17 7.74
N THR A 257 -33.68 53.25 7.02
CA THR A 257 -34.48 52.55 5.97
C THR A 257 -33.73 51.25 5.58
#